data_b80811009860e81951541adda5cc27f5
#
_entry.id   b80811009860e81951541adda5cc27f5
#
_cell.length_a   1.000
_cell.length_b   1.000
_cell.length_c   1.000
_cell.angle_alpha   90.00
_cell.angle_beta   90.00
_cell.angle_gamma   90.00
#
_symmetry.space_group_name_H-M   'P 1'
#
loop_
_entity.id
_entity.type
_entity.pdbx_description
1 polymer ?
#
loop_
_entity_poly.entity_id
_entity_poly.type
_entity_poly.pdbx_seq_one_letter_code
_entity_poly.pdbx_strand_id
1 'polypeptide(L)'
;MLNVIIIAFEKNMSIYENFQPIDLDEIKTYELRERPSKVTVKDFAAPIEENDSLKSFLDKLPNILAVQSLREIAKQIRRARDLEKNVIIGIGGHIVKTGLAPVIIDLIERGFVTAIASNGSVLVHDTEIALVGFTSEDVDATLGKGDFGAARETGEILNSAAKKGQKDKIGLGEAMGREVSALNPPNAEKSLLCAAYQNKIPFTAHLAIGADIGHFHASADGAALGETSHTDFRLFSSIVKGLNGGG
;
A
#
# COMPACT_ATOMS: atom_id res chain seq x y z
N MET A 1 -13.67 -81.02 29.84
CA MET A 1 -12.45 -80.23 29.64
C MET A 1 -12.84 -78.96 28.88
N LEU A 2 -12.91 -77.85 29.62
CA LEU A 2 -13.18 -76.52 28.97
C LEU A 2 -11.86 -75.98 28.49
N ASN A 3 -11.70 -75.77 27.17
CA ASN A 3 -10.58 -75.02 26.61
C ASN A 3 -10.84 -73.57 26.84
N VAL A 4 -10.09 -72.95 27.74
CA VAL A 4 -10.05 -71.45 27.83
C VAL A 4 -9.12 -70.93 26.79
N ILE A 5 -9.68 -70.27 25.81
CA ILE A 5 -8.90 -69.49 24.81
C ILE A 5 -8.47 -68.19 25.52
N ILE A 6 -7.19 -68.05 25.83
CA ILE A 6 -6.57 -66.81 26.27
C ILE A 6 -6.30 -66.02 25.02
N ILE A 7 -7.15 -65.02 24.76
CA ILE A 7 -6.85 -63.99 23.75
C ILE A 7 -5.77 -63.07 24.36
N ALA A 8 -4.54 -63.27 23.93
CA ALA A 8 -3.49 -62.31 24.22
C ALA A 8 -3.84 -60.99 23.48
N PHE A 9 -4.12 -59.93 24.23
CA PHE A 9 -4.16 -58.58 23.68
C PHE A 9 -2.74 -58.23 23.25
N GLU A 10 -2.50 -58.20 21.93
CA GLU A 10 -1.31 -57.59 21.39
C GLU A 10 -1.29 -56.12 21.84
N LYS A 11 -0.33 -55.77 22.66
CA LYS A 11 -0.02 -54.38 22.94
C LYS A 11 0.27 -53.70 21.56
N ASN A 12 -0.52 -52.72 21.17
CA ASN A 12 -0.24 -51.88 20.02
C ASN A 12 1.16 -51.27 20.25
N MET A 13 2.16 -51.93 19.70
CA MET A 13 3.52 -51.35 19.68
C MET A 13 3.59 -50.33 18.60
N SER A 14 4.09 -49.13 18.94
CA SER A 14 4.35 -48.08 17.96
C SER A 14 5.26 -48.61 16.85
N ILE A 15 4.96 -48.24 15.60
CA ILE A 15 5.83 -48.51 14.45
C ILE A 15 7.15 -47.71 14.51
N TYR A 16 7.25 -46.75 15.42
CA TYR A 16 8.43 -45.89 15.61
C TYR A 16 9.37 -46.51 16.67
N GLU A 17 10.19 -47.46 16.25
CA GLU A 17 11.09 -48.22 17.17
C GLU A 17 12.12 -47.33 17.89
N ASN A 18 12.54 -46.24 17.25
CA ASN A 18 13.59 -45.34 17.76
C ASN A 18 13.07 -44.12 18.52
N PHE A 19 11.74 -43.98 18.66
CA PHE A 19 11.14 -42.83 19.33
C PHE A 19 10.13 -43.31 20.38
N GLN A 20 10.38 -42.93 21.59
CA GLN A 20 9.44 -43.17 22.70
C GLN A 20 8.81 -41.83 23.11
N PRO A 21 7.51 -41.77 23.43
CA PRO A 21 6.92 -40.58 24.03
C PRO A 21 7.70 -40.21 25.30
N ILE A 22 7.94 -38.90 25.46
CA ILE A 22 8.61 -38.41 26.68
C ILE A 22 7.67 -38.52 27.87
N ASP A 23 8.25 -38.75 29.05
CA ASP A 23 7.54 -38.68 30.32
C ASP A 23 7.27 -37.21 30.67
N LEU A 24 6.05 -36.92 31.10
CA LEU A 24 5.60 -35.56 31.44
C LEU A 24 5.62 -35.30 32.97
N ASP A 25 5.98 -36.28 33.78
CA ASP A 25 5.93 -36.18 35.25
C ASP A 25 6.89 -35.12 35.81
N GLU A 26 7.94 -34.79 35.05
CA GLU A 26 8.91 -33.76 35.44
C GLU A 26 8.52 -32.33 34.98
N ILE A 27 7.43 -32.15 34.25
CA ILE A 27 7.00 -30.85 33.81
C ILE A 27 6.50 -30.02 34.98
N LYS A 28 7.20 -28.92 35.24
CA LYS A 28 6.81 -27.98 36.28
C LYS A 28 5.67 -27.09 35.75
N THR A 29 4.57 -27.13 36.46
CA THR A 29 3.43 -26.24 36.22
C THR A 29 3.51 -24.98 37.08
N TYR A 30 2.76 -23.95 36.72
CA TYR A 30 2.62 -22.71 37.49
C TYR A 30 1.15 -22.29 37.53
N GLU A 31 0.79 -21.41 38.44
CA GLU A 31 -0.58 -20.95 38.56
C GLU A 31 -0.96 -20.02 37.39
N LEU A 32 -2.14 -20.25 36.80
CA LEU A 32 -2.64 -19.44 35.66
C LEU A 32 -2.68 -17.96 36.00
N ARG A 33 -2.94 -17.58 37.23
CA ARG A 33 -3.01 -16.17 37.69
C ARG A 33 -1.65 -15.46 37.70
N GLU A 34 -0.57 -16.24 37.80
CA GLU A 34 0.81 -15.71 37.81
C GLU A 34 1.38 -15.54 36.41
N ARG A 35 0.71 -16.11 35.40
CA ARG A 35 1.17 -16.06 34.01
C ARG A 35 1.02 -14.67 33.44
N PRO A 36 2.09 -14.06 32.87
CA PRO A 36 1.97 -12.85 32.07
C PRO A 36 1.03 -13.08 30.88
N SER A 37 -0.09 -12.37 30.84
CA SER A 37 -1.10 -12.51 29.77
C SER A 37 -1.23 -11.21 28.98
N LYS A 38 -1.25 -11.34 27.64
CA LYS A 38 -1.32 -10.18 26.71
C LYS A 38 -2.74 -9.74 26.41
N VAL A 39 -3.74 -10.56 26.74
CA VAL A 39 -5.15 -10.30 26.43
C VAL A 39 -5.97 -10.43 27.70
N THR A 40 -6.80 -9.44 27.95
CA THR A 40 -7.73 -9.39 29.09
C THR A 40 -9.16 -9.21 28.59
N VAL A 41 -10.15 -9.41 29.44
CA VAL A 41 -11.56 -9.16 29.09
C VAL A 41 -11.84 -7.71 28.72
N LYS A 42 -10.97 -6.76 29.11
CA LYS A 42 -11.06 -5.35 28.74
C LYS A 42 -10.73 -5.09 27.28
N ASP A 43 -10.05 -6.04 26.65
CA ASP A 43 -9.62 -5.94 25.24
C ASP A 43 -10.66 -6.54 24.28
N PHE A 44 -11.77 -7.08 24.82
CA PHE A 44 -12.78 -7.74 24.01
C PHE A 44 -13.61 -6.75 23.20
N ALA A 45 -14.10 -7.22 22.05
CA ALA A 45 -15.05 -6.49 21.22
C ALA A 45 -16.39 -6.37 21.96
N ALA A 46 -17.14 -5.29 21.66
CA ALA A 46 -18.53 -5.15 22.04
C ALA A 46 -19.45 -5.35 20.82
N PRO A 47 -20.66 -5.88 20.98
CA PRO A 47 -21.64 -6.00 19.91
C PRO A 47 -21.97 -4.64 19.28
N ILE A 48 -22.18 -4.66 17.95
CA ILE A 48 -22.60 -3.49 17.18
C ILE A 48 -24.11 -3.42 17.19
N GLU A 49 -24.67 -2.21 17.36
CA GLU A 49 -26.10 -1.95 17.33
C GLU A 49 -26.49 -1.24 16.03
N GLU A 50 -27.77 -1.35 15.64
CA GLU A 50 -28.29 -0.87 14.35
C GLU A 50 -28.00 0.61 14.07
N ASN A 51 -27.98 1.46 15.11
CA ASN A 51 -27.77 2.91 14.98
C ASN A 51 -26.36 3.38 15.41
N ASP A 52 -25.41 2.46 15.48
CA ASP A 52 -24.04 2.82 15.82
C ASP A 52 -23.39 3.74 14.77
N SER A 53 -22.78 4.81 15.22
CA SER A 53 -21.93 5.64 14.35
C SER A 53 -20.64 4.89 13.98
N LEU A 54 -19.96 5.33 12.92
CA LEU A 54 -18.62 4.82 12.57
C LEU A 54 -17.66 4.94 13.75
N LYS A 55 -17.74 6.01 14.52
CA LYS A 55 -16.92 6.18 15.73
C LYS A 55 -17.24 5.09 16.75
N SER A 56 -18.52 4.85 17.04
CA SER A 56 -18.95 3.78 17.95
C SER A 56 -18.48 2.41 17.47
N PHE A 57 -18.60 2.12 16.18
CA PHE A 57 -18.07 0.91 15.57
C PHE A 57 -16.57 0.73 15.85
N LEU A 58 -15.75 1.75 15.58
CA LEU A 58 -14.31 1.71 15.83
C LEU A 58 -13.98 1.54 17.32
N ASP A 59 -14.76 2.16 18.22
CA ASP A 59 -14.56 2.06 19.66
C ASP A 59 -14.93 0.65 20.20
N LYS A 60 -15.89 -0.03 19.55
CA LYS A 60 -16.34 -1.40 19.88
C LYS A 60 -15.42 -2.51 19.34
N LEU A 61 -14.48 -2.20 18.44
CA LEU A 61 -13.50 -3.19 17.97
C LEU A 61 -12.58 -3.65 19.11
N PRO A 62 -12.13 -4.93 19.11
CA PRO A 62 -11.26 -5.45 20.15
C PRO A 62 -9.92 -4.68 20.18
N ASN A 63 -9.44 -4.32 21.36
CA ASN A 63 -8.22 -3.53 21.52
C ASN A 63 -6.96 -4.41 21.52
N ILE A 64 -6.82 -5.25 20.49
CA ILE A 64 -5.70 -6.20 20.31
C ILE A 64 -5.24 -6.22 18.86
N LEU A 65 -4.03 -6.73 18.63
CA LEU A 65 -3.49 -6.99 17.29
C LEU A 65 -3.65 -5.80 16.31
N ALA A 66 -4.21 -6.06 15.14
CA ALA A 66 -4.32 -5.07 14.07
C ALA A 66 -5.12 -3.81 14.46
N VAL A 67 -6.15 -3.93 15.28
CA VAL A 67 -6.97 -2.79 15.71
C VAL A 67 -6.17 -1.83 16.60
N GLN A 68 -5.35 -2.37 17.51
CA GLN A 68 -4.47 -1.55 18.33
C GLN A 68 -3.44 -0.81 17.47
N SER A 69 -2.84 -1.51 16.49
CA SER A 69 -1.90 -0.91 15.55
C SER A 69 -2.56 0.18 14.69
N LEU A 70 -3.79 -0.07 14.20
CA LEU A 70 -4.55 0.91 13.41
C LEU A 70 -4.81 2.20 14.21
N ARG A 71 -5.25 2.07 15.46
CA ARG A 71 -5.48 3.22 16.34
C ARG A 71 -4.21 4.01 16.62
N GLU A 72 -3.10 3.31 16.85
CA GLU A 72 -1.81 3.95 17.10
C GLU A 72 -1.29 4.68 15.85
N ILE A 73 -1.39 4.07 14.67
CA ILE A 73 -1.03 4.72 13.39
C ILE A 73 -1.86 5.98 13.19
N ALA A 74 -3.17 5.90 13.33
CA ALA A 74 -4.06 7.07 13.18
C ALA A 74 -3.71 8.20 14.17
N LYS A 75 -3.38 7.85 15.42
CA LYS A 75 -2.93 8.80 16.45
C LYS A 75 -1.59 9.44 16.07
N GLN A 76 -0.62 8.67 15.58
CA GLN A 76 0.69 9.20 15.19
C GLN A 76 0.60 10.10 13.95
N ILE A 77 -0.22 9.76 12.95
CA ILE A 77 -0.46 10.61 11.79
C ILE A 77 -1.08 11.96 12.23
N ARG A 78 -2.07 11.92 13.13
CA ARG A 78 -2.65 13.15 13.68
C ARG A 78 -1.61 13.99 14.41
N ARG A 79 -0.80 13.36 15.26
CA ARG A 79 0.26 14.03 16.00
C ARG A 79 1.31 14.65 15.06
N ALA A 80 1.70 13.93 14.01
CA ALA A 80 2.64 14.45 13.01
C ALA A 80 2.09 15.72 12.34
N ARG A 81 0.82 15.69 11.91
CA ARG A 81 0.14 16.87 11.36
C ARG A 81 0.13 18.05 12.35
N ASP A 82 -0.29 17.81 13.60
CA ASP A 82 -0.41 18.85 14.62
C ASP A 82 0.97 19.47 14.99
N LEU A 83 2.05 18.75 14.75
CA LEU A 83 3.44 19.18 14.93
C LEU A 83 4.12 19.64 13.63
N GLU A 84 3.36 19.75 12.53
CA GLU A 84 3.85 20.12 11.19
C GLU A 84 5.04 19.24 10.73
N LYS A 85 4.94 17.92 11.02
CA LYS A 85 5.93 16.92 10.61
C LYS A 85 5.50 16.22 9.33
N ASN A 86 6.48 15.76 8.56
CA ASN A 86 6.22 15.05 7.31
C ASN A 86 5.52 13.72 7.55
N VAL A 87 4.52 13.45 6.71
CA VAL A 87 3.87 12.14 6.58
C VAL A 87 3.92 11.76 5.10
N ILE A 88 4.61 10.65 4.80
CA ILE A 88 4.78 10.12 3.45
C ILE A 88 3.88 8.92 3.28
N ILE A 89 3.14 8.87 2.16
CA ILE A 89 2.42 7.65 1.76
C ILE A 89 3.13 7.03 0.56
N GLY A 90 3.54 5.75 0.70
CA GLY A 90 3.99 4.93 -0.41
C GLY A 90 2.81 4.20 -1.05
N ILE A 91 2.60 4.37 -2.37
CA ILE A 91 1.46 3.80 -3.09
C ILE A 91 1.86 3.10 -4.39
N GLY A 92 1.07 2.10 -4.77
CA GLY A 92 1.12 1.47 -6.09
C GLY A 92 -0.19 1.67 -6.86
N GLY A 93 -0.22 1.26 -8.13
CA GLY A 93 -1.37 1.47 -9.03
C GLY A 93 -2.71 0.94 -8.53
N HIS A 94 -2.71 -0.06 -7.64
CA HIS A 94 -3.95 -0.60 -7.07
C HIS A 94 -4.74 0.45 -6.25
N ILE A 95 -4.07 1.39 -5.60
CA ILE A 95 -4.74 2.47 -4.86
C ILE A 95 -5.67 3.26 -5.80
N VAL A 96 -5.20 3.59 -7.01
CA VAL A 96 -6.01 4.28 -8.02
C VAL A 96 -7.11 3.35 -8.57
N LYS A 97 -6.74 2.12 -8.97
CA LYS A 97 -7.66 1.13 -9.56
C LYS A 97 -8.82 0.73 -8.64
N THR A 98 -8.59 0.72 -7.33
CA THR A 98 -9.63 0.41 -6.33
C THR A 98 -10.43 1.63 -5.86
N GLY A 99 -10.20 2.81 -6.46
CA GLY A 99 -11.00 4.00 -6.21
C GLY A 99 -10.65 4.73 -4.90
N LEU A 100 -9.45 4.55 -4.35
CA LEU A 100 -9.03 5.19 -3.08
C LEU A 100 -8.37 6.57 -3.29
N ALA A 101 -8.14 7.01 -4.52
CA ALA A 101 -7.56 8.32 -4.81
C ALA A 101 -8.30 9.48 -4.10
N PRO A 102 -9.64 9.58 -4.10
CA PRO A 102 -10.35 10.65 -3.41
C PRO A 102 -10.09 10.70 -1.90
N VAL A 103 -9.88 9.55 -1.27
CA VAL A 103 -9.56 9.49 0.17
C VAL A 103 -8.18 10.07 0.43
N ILE A 104 -7.19 9.75 -0.42
CA ILE A 104 -5.84 10.29 -0.30
C ILE A 104 -5.83 11.79 -0.60
N ILE A 105 -6.60 12.24 -1.58
CA ILE A 105 -6.76 13.67 -1.90
C ILE A 105 -7.30 14.44 -0.70
N ASP A 106 -8.35 13.96 -0.04
CA ASP A 106 -8.87 14.56 1.21
C ASP A 106 -7.78 14.63 2.30
N LEU A 107 -6.96 13.59 2.44
CA LEU A 107 -5.85 13.60 3.40
C LEU A 107 -4.76 14.63 3.04
N ILE A 108 -4.49 14.83 1.75
CA ILE A 108 -3.57 15.88 1.26
C ILE A 108 -4.14 17.27 1.60
N GLU A 109 -5.36 17.54 1.20
CA GLU A 109 -6.03 18.84 1.38
C GLU A 109 -6.16 19.22 2.87
N ARG A 110 -6.32 18.23 3.73
CA ARG A 110 -6.38 18.40 5.19
C ARG A 110 -5.02 18.38 5.87
N GLY A 111 -3.93 18.29 5.11
CA GLY A 111 -2.56 18.33 5.64
C GLY A 111 -2.12 17.09 6.42
N PHE A 112 -2.80 15.95 6.25
CA PHE A 112 -2.38 14.68 6.84
C PHE A 112 -1.30 13.97 6.02
N VAL A 113 -1.24 14.22 4.71
CA VAL A 113 -0.22 13.69 3.80
C VAL A 113 0.58 14.85 3.25
N THR A 114 1.89 14.80 3.38
CA THR A 114 2.80 15.87 2.95
C THR A 114 3.71 15.46 1.80
N ALA A 115 3.75 14.19 1.44
CA ALA A 115 4.46 13.67 0.27
C ALA A 115 3.90 12.31 -0.16
N ILE A 116 4.02 12.01 -1.45
CA ILE A 116 3.67 10.72 -2.03
C ILE A 116 4.91 10.11 -2.70
N ALA A 117 5.16 8.83 -2.41
CA ALA A 117 6.10 8.01 -3.17
C ALA A 117 5.32 6.97 -3.98
N SER A 118 5.60 6.88 -5.28
CA SER A 118 4.83 6.04 -6.21
C SER A 118 5.73 5.31 -7.22
N ASN A 119 5.11 4.56 -8.11
CA ASN A 119 5.77 3.88 -9.23
C ASN A 119 5.11 4.22 -10.57
N GLY A 120 5.64 3.71 -11.66
CA GLY A 120 5.13 3.98 -13.02
C GLY A 120 3.66 3.60 -13.19
N SER A 121 3.16 2.57 -12.54
CA SER A 121 1.75 2.18 -12.68
C SER A 121 0.78 3.20 -12.09
N VAL A 122 1.17 3.94 -11.05
CA VAL A 122 0.34 5.05 -10.53
C VAL A 122 0.23 6.14 -11.57
N LEU A 123 1.34 6.51 -12.24
CA LEU A 123 1.34 7.55 -13.28
C LEU A 123 0.38 7.19 -14.41
N VAL A 124 0.40 5.92 -14.87
CA VAL A 124 -0.49 5.42 -15.91
C VAL A 124 -1.96 5.54 -15.47
N HIS A 125 -2.32 4.86 -14.38
CA HIS A 125 -3.72 4.77 -13.97
C HIS A 125 -4.32 6.10 -13.54
N ASP A 126 -3.55 6.96 -12.88
CA ASP A 126 -4.01 8.28 -12.44
C ASP A 126 -4.23 9.23 -13.63
N THR A 127 -3.32 9.19 -14.63
CA THR A 127 -3.47 9.95 -15.87
C THR A 127 -4.71 9.52 -16.64
N GLU A 128 -4.96 8.22 -16.78
CA GLU A 128 -6.13 7.67 -17.45
C GLU A 128 -7.43 8.08 -16.76
N ILE A 129 -7.49 7.93 -15.43
CA ILE A 129 -8.65 8.41 -14.65
C ILE A 129 -8.88 9.90 -14.86
N ALA A 130 -7.83 10.72 -14.80
CA ALA A 130 -7.96 12.16 -15.03
C ALA A 130 -8.55 12.49 -16.40
N LEU A 131 -8.06 11.84 -17.46
CA LEU A 131 -8.42 12.14 -18.83
C LEU A 131 -9.79 11.61 -19.23
N VAL A 132 -10.10 10.35 -18.90
CA VAL A 132 -11.27 9.65 -19.46
C VAL A 132 -12.17 9.02 -18.40
N GLY A 133 -11.79 9.02 -17.11
CA GLY A 133 -12.60 8.52 -16.01
C GLY A 133 -12.60 7.00 -15.86
N PHE A 134 -11.82 6.27 -16.64
CA PHE A 134 -11.63 4.83 -16.53
C PHE A 134 -10.17 4.44 -16.73
N THR A 135 -9.79 3.27 -16.26
CA THR A 135 -8.42 2.74 -16.34
C THR A 135 -8.43 1.22 -16.20
N SER A 136 -7.26 0.60 -16.25
CA SER A 136 -7.08 -0.85 -16.10
C SER A 136 -7.65 -1.63 -17.28
N GLU A 137 -6.90 -1.60 -18.37
CA GLU A 137 -7.20 -2.30 -19.62
C GLU A 137 -7.59 -3.77 -19.40
N ASP A 138 -8.55 -4.24 -20.17
CA ASP A 138 -8.94 -5.66 -20.17
C ASP A 138 -7.87 -6.49 -20.89
N VAL A 139 -7.07 -7.21 -20.09
CA VAL A 139 -5.94 -8.00 -20.58
C VAL A 139 -6.40 -9.10 -21.56
N ASP A 140 -7.51 -9.78 -21.26
CA ASP A 140 -8.02 -10.88 -22.10
C ASP A 140 -8.43 -10.39 -23.49
N ALA A 141 -8.95 -9.17 -23.57
CA ALA A 141 -9.38 -8.57 -24.84
C ALA A 141 -8.21 -8.11 -25.71
N THR A 142 -7.06 -7.77 -25.13
CA THR A 142 -5.97 -7.06 -25.84
C THR A 142 -4.68 -7.85 -25.98
N LEU A 143 -4.37 -8.77 -25.05
CA LEU A 143 -3.08 -9.48 -25.01
C LEU A 143 -2.79 -10.26 -26.30
N GLY A 144 -3.79 -10.92 -26.87
CA GLY A 144 -3.64 -11.73 -28.09
C GLY A 144 -3.33 -10.92 -29.36
N LYS A 145 -3.49 -9.60 -29.33
CA LYS A 145 -3.23 -8.69 -30.44
C LYS A 145 -1.88 -7.95 -30.28
N GLY A 146 -1.26 -8.05 -29.12
CA GLY A 146 -0.04 -7.31 -28.79
C GLY A 146 -0.28 -5.81 -28.50
N ASP A 147 -1.52 -5.41 -28.29
CA ASP A 147 -1.91 -4.00 -28.09
C ASP A 147 -1.94 -3.60 -26.60
N PHE A 148 -1.78 -4.55 -25.68
CA PHE A 148 -1.84 -4.32 -24.25
C PHE A 148 -0.87 -3.22 -23.80
N GLY A 149 -1.37 -2.19 -23.15
CA GLY A 149 -0.60 -1.06 -22.65
C GLY A 149 -0.20 -0.05 -23.72
N ALA A 150 -0.70 -0.16 -24.96
CA ALA A 150 -0.35 0.70 -26.08
C ALA A 150 -1.23 1.96 -26.22
N ALA A 151 -1.97 2.35 -25.16
CA ALA A 151 -2.79 3.57 -25.17
C ALA A 151 -1.92 4.79 -25.49
N ARG A 152 -2.20 5.40 -26.66
CA ARG A 152 -1.37 6.47 -27.23
C ARG A 152 -1.20 7.63 -26.29
N GLU A 153 -2.30 8.17 -25.80
CA GLU A 153 -2.32 9.38 -24.95
C GLU A 153 -1.54 9.13 -23.64
N THR A 154 -1.71 7.98 -23.03
CA THR A 154 -0.98 7.59 -21.80
C THR A 154 0.52 7.59 -22.04
N GLY A 155 0.97 6.94 -23.13
CA GLY A 155 2.40 6.87 -23.47
C GLY A 155 2.97 8.23 -23.88
N GLU A 156 2.26 9.03 -24.68
CA GLU A 156 2.71 10.35 -25.13
C GLU A 156 2.86 11.32 -23.95
N ILE A 157 1.89 11.38 -23.03
CA ILE A 157 1.92 12.29 -21.89
C ILE A 157 3.06 11.91 -20.94
N LEU A 158 3.20 10.64 -20.59
CA LEU A 158 4.27 10.16 -19.71
C LEU A 158 5.65 10.50 -20.28
N ASN A 159 5.89 10.17 -21.55
CA ASN A 159 7.19 10.38 -22.18
C ASN A 159 7.46 11.86 -22.49
N SER A 160 6.43 12.68 -22.77
CA SER A 160 6.54 14.12 -22.85
C SER A 160 6.94 14.73 -21.51
N ALA A 161 6.27 14.32 -20.43
CA ALA A 161 6.57 14.79 -19.09
C ALA A 161 8.03 14.44 -18.68
N ALA A 162 8.50 13.23 -18.99
CA ALA A 162 9.87 12.82 -18.72
C ALA A 162 10.89 13.74 -19.44
N LYS A 163 10.71 13.98 -20.74
CA LYS A 163 11.59 14.88 -21.53
C LYS A 163 11.58 16.32 -21.01
N LYS A 164 10.40 16.85 -20.64
CA LYS A 164 10.28 18.18 -20.06
C LYS A 164 10.89 18.25 -18.67
N GLY A 165 10.66 17.23 -17.84
CA GLY A 165 11.26 17.10 -16.52
C GLY A 165 12.78 17.10 -16.57
N GLN A 166 13.36 16.35 -17.50
CA GLN A 166 14.80 16.33 -17.75
C GLN A 166 15.34 17.73 -18.12
N LYS A 167 14.68 18.39 -19.08
CA LYS A 167 15.05 19.75 -19.49
C LYS A 167 15.00 20.75 -18.34
N ASP A 168 13.97 20.66 -17.53
CA ASP A 168 13.70 21.59 -16.42
C ASP A 168 14.38 21.16 -15.12
N LYS A 169 15.08 19.99 -15.10
CA LYS A 169 15.80 19.41 -13.97
C LYS A 169 14.90 19.12 -12.76
N ILE A 170 13.66 18.71 -13.00
CA ILE A 170 12.68 18.29 -11.99
C ILE A 170 12.43 16.79 -12.05
N GLY A 171 11.84 16.23 -10.99
CA GLY A 171 11.45 14.83 -10.94
C GLY A 171 10.28 14.50 -11.86
N LEU A 172 10.13 13.19 -12.16
CA LEU A 172 9.05 12.72 -13.03
C LEU A 172 7.66 12.98 -12.43
N GLY A 173 7.54 12.79 -11.11
CA GLY A 173 6.26 13.01 -10.42
C GLY A 173 5.77 14.45 -10.54
N GLU A 174 6.66 15.44 -10.33
CA GLU A 174 6.33 16.85 -10.52
C GLU A 174 6.03 17.16 -11.99
N ALA A 175 6.84 16.64 -12.92
CA ALA A 175 6.65 16.84 -14.35
C ALA A 175 5.29 16.29 -14.83
N MET A 176 4.90 15.10 -14.35
CA MET A 176 3.59 14.50 -14.64
C MET A 176 2.44 15.31 -14.05
N GLY A 177 2.54 15.72 -12.78
CA GLY A 177 1.52 16.56 -12.15
C GLY A 177 1.29 17.87 -12.92
N ARG A 178 2.36 18.51 -13.38
CA ARG A 178 2.32 19.71 -14.21
C ARG A 178 1.66 19.45 -15.58
N GLU A 179 2.09 18.39 -16.28
CA GLU A 179 1.55 18.06 -17.61
C GLU A 179 0.07 17.72 -17.55
N VAL A 180 -0.32 16.82 -16.64
CA VAL A 180 -1.73 16.42 -16.53
C VAL A 180 -2.60 17.59 -16.10
N SER A 181 -2.16 18.41 -15.13
CA SER A 181 -2.92 19.59 -14.70
C SER A 181 -3.07 20.62 -15.83
N ALA A 182 -2.06 20.81 -16.68
CA ALA A 182 -2.11 21.76 -17.80
C ALA A 182 -3.14 21.38 -18.87
N LEU A 183 -3.52 20.10 -18.96
CA LEU A 183 -4.56 19.63 -19.88
C LEU A 183 -5.98 19.96 -19.40
N ASN A 184 -6.16 20.43 -18.17
CA ASN A 184 -7.47 20.68 -17.56
C ASN A 184 -8.42 19.47 -17.74
N PRO A 185 -8.02 18.27 -17.33
CA PRO A 185 -8.79 17.06 -17.64
C PRO A 185 -10.13 17.05 -16.88
N PRO A 186 -11.16 16.42 -17.46
CA PRO A 186 -12.52 16.45 -16.92
C PRO A 186 -12.67 15.83 -15.53
N ASN A 187 -11.73 14.98 -15.11
CA ASN A 187 -11.74 14.35 -13.78
C ASN A 187 -10.51 14.74 -12.93
N ALA A 188 -10.02 15.97 -13.08
CA ALA A 188 -8.85 16.46 -12.34
C ALA A 188 -8.99 16.29 -10.84
N GLU A 189 -10.21 16.42 -10.30
CA GLU A 189 -10.52 16.27 -8.87
C GLU A 189 -10.40 14.81 -8.36
N LYS A 190 -10.20 13.83 -9.25
CA LYS A 190 -9.94 12.43 -8.92
C LYS A 190 -8.47 12.04 -9.07
N SER A 191 -7.63 12.95 -9.55
CA SER A 191 -6.22 12.70 -9.85
C SER A 191 -5.32 13.07 -8.68
N LEU A 192 -4.53 12.11 -8.23
CA LEU A 192 -3.49 12.30 -7.22
C LEU A 192 -2.36 13.20 -7.74
N LEU A 193 -2.02 13.09 -9.04
CA LEU A 193 -1.02 13.94 -9.69
C LEU A 193 -1.45 15.41 -9.68
N CYS A 194 -2.70 15.68 -10.08
CA CYS A 194 -3.26 17.03 -10.05
C CYS A 194 -3.33 17.58 -8.61
N ALA A 195 -3.84 16.80 -7.68
CA ALA A 195 -3.96 17.21 -6.29
C ALA A 195 -2.60 17.50 -5.65
N ALA A 196 -1.61 16.65 -5.85
CA ALA A 196 -0.26 16.86 -5.34
C ALA A 196 0.37 18.13 -5.91
N TYR A 197 0.25 18.35 -7.23
CA TYR A 197 0.77 19.54 -7.90
C TYR A 197 0.11 20.82 -7.42
N GLN A 198 -1.23 20.84 -7.32
CA GLN A 198 -2.00 22.00 -6.84
C GLN A 198 -1.70 22.34 -5.37
N ASN A 199 -1.55 21.34 -4.52
CA ASN A 199 -1.21 21.51 -3.11
C ASN A 199 0.30 21.66 -2.84
N LYS A 200 1.14 21.63 -3.91
CA LYS A 200 2.59 21.79 -3.85
C LYS A 200 3.27 20.80 -2.91
N ILE A 201 2.74 19.57 -2.83
CA ILE A 201 3.39 18.50 -2.10
C ILE A 201 4.23 17.65 -3.05
N PRO A 202 5.39 17.14 -2.62
CA PRO A 202 6.20 16.25 -3.42
C PRO A 202 5.43 14.99 -3.81
N PHE A 203 5.46 14.68 -5.10
CA PHE A 203 5.03 13.41 -5.67
C PHE A 203 6.24 12.80 -6.37
N THR A 204 6.75 11.69 -5.89
CA THR A 204 7.92 11.04 -6.48
C THR A 204 7.53 9.76 -7.20
N ALA A 205 8.09 9.54 -8.39
CA ALA A 205 7.81 8.37 -9.21
C ALA A 205 9.08 7.55 -9.44
N HIS A 206 9.09 6.33 -8.89
CA HIS A 206 10.22 5.41 -8.95
C HIS A 206 9.94 4.37 -10.03
N LEU A 207 10.55 4.55 -11.21
CA LEU A 207 10.33 3.70 -12.37
C LEU A 207 11.13 2.39 -12.29
N ALA A 208 10.53 1.30 -12.78
CA ALA A 208 11.22 0.06 -13.08
C ALA A 208 11.65 0.08 -14.54
N ILE A 209 12.85 0.61 -14.82
CA ILE A 209 13.35 0.79 -16.19
C ILE A 209 13.36 -0.55 -16.94
N GLY A 210 12.70 -0.58 -18.09
CA GLY A 210 12.55 -1.79 -18.93
C GLY A 210 11.39 -2.71 -18.54
N ALA A 211 10.63 -2.39 -17.46
CA ALA A 211 9.51 -3.19 -17.00
C ALA A 211 8.15 -2.44 -17.05
N ASP A 212 8.16 -1.10 -16.92
CA ASP A 212 6.94 -0.32 -16.95
C ASP A 212 6.39 -0.16 -18.37
N ILE A 213 5.05 -0.17 -18.50
CA ILE A 213 4.32 -0.11 -19.79
C ILE A 213 4.73 1.07 -20.67
N GLY A 214 4.93 2.26 -20.12
CA GLY A 214 5.29 3.46 -20.88
C GLY A 214 6.60 3.36 -21.66
N HIS A 215 7.46 2.36 -21.39
CA HIS A 215 8.80 2.26 -21.97
C HIS A 215 8.83 1.72 -23.39
N PHE A 216 7.81 1.01 -23.86
CA PHE A 216 7.77 0.47 -25.23
C PHE A 216 7.16 1.44 -26.27
N HIS A 217 6.65 2.59 -25.82
CA HIS A 217 6.16 3.61 -26.73
C HIS A 217 7.30 4.23 -27.55
N ALA A 218 7.04 4.51 -28.82
CA ALA A 218 8.01 5.13 -29.74
C ALA A 218 8.51 6.50 -29.26
N SER A 219 7.75 7.20 -28.41
CA SER A 219 8.12 8.47 -27.81
C SER A 219 9.06 8.33 -26.60
N ALA A 220 9.33 7.11 -26.12
CA ALA A 220 10.13 6.88 -24.93
C ALA A 220 11.58 7.29 -25.11
N ASP A 221 12.12 7.97 -24.09
CA ASP A 221 13.52 8.34 -24.00
C ASP A 221 14.08 7.79 -22.69
N GLY A 222 14.89 6.74 -22.79
CA GLY A 222 15.45 6.06 -21.61
C GLY A 222 16.34 6.96 -20.76
N ALA A 223 17.02 7.94 -21.37
CA ALA A 223 17.82 8.92 -20.61
C ALA A 223 16.93 9.84 -19.78
N ALA A 224 15.87 10.37 -20.39
CA ALA A 224 14.92 11.25 -19.71
C ALA A 224 14.18 10.50 -18.58
N LEU A 225 13.72 9.27 -18.83
CA LEU A 225 13.06 8.43 -17.83
C LEU A 225 14.00 8.12 -16.67
N GLY A 226 15.25 7.75 -16.94
CA GLY A 226 16.25 7.45 -15.93
C GLY A 226 16.62 8.67 -15.09
N GLU A 227 16.89 9.82 -15.72
CA GLU A 227 17.28 11.04 -15.02
C GLU A 227 16.16 11.58 -14.12
N THR A 228 14.93 11.63 -14.63
CA THR A 228 13.80 12.17 -13.87
C THR A 228 13.40 11.25 -12.71
N SER A 229 13.39 9.92 -12.90
CA SER A 229 13.17 8.97 -11.81
C SER A 229 14.30 9.01 -10.77
N HIS A 230 15.56 9.17 -11.19
CA HIS A 230 16.68 9.35 -10.26
C HIS A 230 16.60 10.69 -9.50
N THR A 231 16.09 11.74 -10.13
CA THR A 231 15.81 13.01 -9.45
C THR A 231 14.77 12.82 -8.36
N ASP A 232 13.68 12.10 -8.64
CA ASP A 232 12.66 11.73 -7.65
C ASP A 232 13.24 10.88 -6.50
N PHE A 233 14.13 9.93 -6.78
CA PHE A 233 14.84 9.18 -5.75
C PHE A 233 15.61 10.09 -4.80
N ARG A 234 16.33 11.07 -5.33
CA ARG A 234 17.09 12.03 -4.52
C ARG A 234 16.18 12.95 -3.72
N LEU A 235 15.07 13.40 -4.30
CA LEU A 235 14.05 14.17 -3.61
C LEU A 235 13.43 13.36 -2.47
N PHE A 236 13.01 12.13 -2.74
CA PHE A 236 12.47 11.21 -1.73
C PHE A 236 13.46 10.99 -0.58
N SER A 237 14.73 10.73 -0.89
CA SER A 237 15.78 10.57 0.12
C SER A 237 15.94 11.82 1.00
N SER A 238 15.81 13.02 0.42
CA SER A 238 15.84 14.28 1.18
C SER A 238 14.65 14.42 2.13
N ILE A 239 13.44 14.02 1.66
CA ILE A 239 12.23 14.03 2.50
C ILE A 239 12.36 13.04 3.65
N VAL A 240 12.83 11.81 3.38
CA VAL A 240 13.05 10.77 4.40
C VAL A 240 14.10 11.23 5.43
N LYS A 241 15.15 11.90 5.01
CA LYS A 241 16.13 12.49 5.94
C LYS A 241 15.48 13.49 6.92
N GLY A 242 14.40 14.14 6.51
CA GLY A 242 13.63 15.10 7.31
C GLY A 242 12.49 14.51 8.14
N LEU A 243 12.30 13.17 8.19
CA LEU A 243 11.17 12.53 8.87
C LEU A 243 11.20 12.58 10.40
N ASN A 244 12.09 13.33 11.03
CA ASN A 244 12.25 13.37 12.47
C ASN A 244 10.94 13.76 13.18
N GLY A 245 10.25 12.79 13.81
CA GLY A 245 8.93 12.96 14.43
C GLY A 245 7.74 12.89 13.47
N GLY A 246 7.97 12.53 12.20
CA GLY A 246 6.96 12.19 11.20
C GLY A 246 6.91 10.68 10.91
N GLY A 247 6.33 10.28 9.80
CA GLY A 247 6.22 8.87 9.36
C GLY A 247 5.99 8.72 7.86
#